data_2000cbc92a958d37bdd4fafd5f115328
#
_entry.id   2000cbc92a958d37bdd4fafd5f115328
#
_cell.length_a   1.000
_cell.length_b   1.000
_cell.length_c   1.000
_cell.angle_alpha   90.00
_cell.angle_beta   90.00
_cell.angle_gamma   90.00
#
_symmetry.space_group_name_H-M   'P 1'
#
loop_
_entity.id
_entity.type
_entity.pdbx_description
1 polymer ?
#
loop_
_entity_poly.entity_id
_entity_poly.type
_entity_poly.pdbx_seq_one_letter_code
_entity_poly.pdbx_strand_id
1 'polypeptide(L)'
;MKLRYAFKRTIANKAAGADKELKPEVPDGMLKKCNACKAAVFVDEVKKNAYICPHCGNYFRVHARRRIEMLADEGTFEEWDKVMPISNPLSYKGYEEKVKKLQEKTNLDEAIVTGKAKIGGISVVLGVCDSRFLMASMGENVGEKIARAVERATQERLPVVLFACSGGARMQEGIVSLMQMAKTSAALKRHSDSGLLYISVLTNPTTGGVTASFAMLGDIILAEPGALIGFAGPRVIEQTIRQKLPKGFQSSEFLLEHGFIDQIAERKNMKETLARLLKMHCKNDCAESLEGQENAEKISEKKSDSADGMSVNNKLNVDFTTKITAKKSAWEHVSLARSKERPTGKDYLPWLFDYFIELHGDRLFGDDPALIGGIAYLAGKPVTVIAQEKGNGTKENIAHNFGMVSPEGYRKSLRLMKQAEKFHRPVICLVDTPGAFCGLEAEERGQGEAIARNLYELSSLKVPVLSIVIGEGGSGGALALAAGDQVWMMENSIYSILSPEGFASILWKDSTRAKEAAEVMKLTAADLKDLGIIEQVIPENQPLTRENMADTMEELKNRIEEFLETYQLLDPEKLLNKRYKRFRNL
;
A
#
# COMPACT_ATOMS: atom_id res chain seq x y z
N MET A 1 -29.44 35.71 -16.45
CA MET A 1 -29.67 36.39 -17.76
C MET A 1 -29.71 35.41 -18.94
N LYS A 2 -28.84 34.41 -19.08
CA LYS A 2 -28.85 33.46 -20.21
C LYS A 2 -30.09 32.54 -20.29
N LEU A 3 -30.69 32.13 -19.19
CA LEU A 3 -31.95 31.32 -19.19
C LEU A 3 -33.18 32.06 -19.70
N ARG A 4 -33.31 33.35 -19.46
CA ARG A 4 -34.42 34.15 -20.01
C ARG A 4 -34.36 34.29 -21.54
N TYR A 5 -33.18 34.25 -22.14
CA TYR A 5 -32.99 34.28 -23.58
C TYR A 5 -33.38 32.97 -24.26
N ALA A 6 -33.07 31.83 -23.64
CA ALA A 6 -33.49 30.51 -24.16
C ALA A 6 -35.02 30.37 -24.15
N PHE A 7 -35.67 30.79 -23.06
CA PHE A 7 -37.15 30.77 -22.96
C PHE A 7 -37.85 31.68 -23.97
N LYS A 8 -37.33 32.89 -24.25
CA LYS A 8 -37.87 33.79 -25.26
C LYS A 8 -37.78 33.21 -26.68
N ARG A 9 -36.73 32.49 -27.02
CA ARG A 9 -36.57 31.85 -28.33
C ARG A 9 -37.55 30.69 -28.53
N THR A 10 -37.87 29.93 -27.48
CA THR A 10 -38.87 28.85 -27.52
C THR A 10 -40.31 29.39 -27.73
N ILE A 11 -40.66 30.54 -27.13
CA ILE A 11 -41.97 31.17 -27.30
C ILE A 11 -42.10 31.76 -28.69
N ALA A 12 -41.04 32.35 -29.25
CA ALA A 12 -41.09 32.92 -30.62
C ALA A 12 -41.28 31.82 -31.70
N ASN A 13 -40.70 30.61 -31.50
CA ASN A 13 -40.88 29.51 -32.44
C ASN A 13 -42.26 28.81 -32.34
N LYS A 14 -42.95 28.87 -31.19
CA LYS A 14 -44.34 28.39 -31.07
C LYS A 14 -45.35 29.25 -31.83
N ALA A 15 -45.07 30.52 -32.05
CA ALA A 15 -45.94 31.42 -32.84
C ALA A 15 -45.84 31.18 -34.36
N ALA A 16 -44.91 30.34 -34.86
CA ALA A 16 -44.69 30.09 -36.28
C ALA A 16 -45.19 28.72 -36.77
N GLY A 17 -46.12 28.05 -36.04
CA GLY A 17 -46.93 26.92 -36.58
C GLY A 17 -46.19 25.66 -36.99
N ALA A 18 -45.05 25.32 -36.33
CA ALA A 18 -44.37 24.07 -36.56
C ALA A 18 -44.54 23.12 -35.35
N ASP A 19 -45.49 22.20 -35.46
CA ASP A 19 -45.68 21.07 -34.54
C ASP A 19 -44.49 20.09 -34.62
N LYS A 20 -43.40 20.40 -33.92
CA LYS A 20 -42.46 19.45 -33.40
C LYS A 20 -42.17 19.85 -31.95
N GLU A 21 -42.56 19.01 -31.00
CA GLU A 21 -42.11 19.13 -29.61
C GLU A 21 -40.57 19.21 -29.57
N LEU A 22 -40.04 20.42 -29.65
CA LEU A 22 -38.64 20.70 -29.37
C LEU A 22 -38.44 20.48 -27.86
N LYS A 23 -38.06 19.26 -27.50
CA LYS A 23 -37.52 19.02 -26.18
C LYS A 23 -36.39 20.02 -25.97
N PRO A 24 -36.36 20.78 -24.86
CA PRO A 24 -35.28 21.72 -24.60
C PRO A 24 -33.97 20.94 -24.52
N GLU A 25 -33.11 21.08 -25.52
CA GLU A 25 -31.76 20.54 -25.48
C GLU A 25 -30.96 21.33 -24.46
N VAL A 26 -30.70 20.69 -23.30
CA VAL A 26 -29.74 21.20 -22.30
C VAL A 26 -28.37 20.91 -22.85
N PRO A 27 -27.46 21.91 -23.02
CA PRO A 27 -26.11 21.67 -23.48
C PRO A 27 -25.40 20.62 -22.60
N ASP A 28 -24.69 19.70 -23.25
CA ASP A 28 -23.95 18.66 -22.59
C ASP A 28 -23.00 19.26 -21.51
N GLY A 29 -23.02 18.69 -20.32
CA GLY A 29 -22.18 19.11 -19.21
C GLY A 29 -22.76 20.23 -18.32
N MET A 30 -23.93 20.80 -18.58
CA MET A 30 -24.57 21.80 -17.70
C MET A 30 -25.23 21.18 -16.47
N LEU A 31 -25.71 19.96 -16.56
CA LEU A 31 -26.37 19.26 -15.47
C LEU A 31 -25.56 18.02 -15.02
N LYS A 32 -25.58 17.76 -13.74
CA LYS A 32 -24.99 16.56 -13.10
C LYS A 32 -26.03 15.88 -12.23
N LYS A 33 -26.20 14.57 -12.39
CA LYS A 33 -27.08 13.77 -11.55
C LYS A 33 -26.38 13.43 -10.23
N CYS A 34 -27.02 13.72 -9.10
CA CYS A 34 -26.54 13.30 -7.81
C CYS A 34 -26.75 11.78 -7.63
N ASN A 35 -25.71 11.06 -7.23
CA ASN A 35 -25.80 9.61 -7.03
C ASN A 35 -26.63 9.22 -5.79
N ALA A 36 -26.73 10.10 -4.79
CA ALA A 36 -27.48 9.85 -3.56
C ALA A 36 -28.99 10.19 -3.76
N CYS A 37 -29.34 11.46 -3.94
CA CYS A 37 -30.73 11.89 -4.04
C CYS A 37 -31.32 11.81 -5.45
N LYS A 38 -30.53 11.44 -6.46
CA LYS A 38 -30.92 11.34 -7.89
C LYS A 38 -31.31 12.66 -8.55
N ALA A 39 -31.32 13.79 -7.85
CA ALA A 39 -31.64 15.10 -8.40
C ALA A 39 -30.63 15.50 -9.50
N ALA A 40 -31.14 16.16 -10.54
CA ALA A 40 -30.33 16.85 -11.53
C ALA A 40 -29.96 18.24 -10.97
N VAL A 41 -28.67 18.53 -10.87
CA VAL A 41 -28.10 19.76 -10.29
C VAL A 41 -27.23 20.48 -11.31
N PHE A 42 -27.23 21.79 -11.32
CA PHE A 42 -26.34 22.56 -12.19
C PHE A 42 -24.87 22.39 -11.76
N VAL A 43 -24.01 22.10 -12.74
CA VAL A 43 -22.58 21.91 -12.48
C VAL A 43 -21.93 23.13 -11.84
N ASP A 44 -22.36 24.35 -12.24
CA ASP A 44 -21.81 25.57 -11.67
C ASP A 44 -22.26 25.80 -10.21
N GLU A 45 -23.47 25.39 -9.84
CA GLU A 45 -23.92 25.41 -8.44
C GLU A 45 -23.12 24.40 -7.60
N VAL A 46 -22.90 23.21 -8.15
CA VAL A 46 -22.07 22.18 -7.49
C VAL A 46 -20.64 22.68 -7.28
N LYS A 47 -20.02 23.35 -8.28
CA LYS A 47 -18.68 23.95 -8.15
C LYS A 47 -18.64 25.03 -7.09
N LYS A 48 -19.61 25.97 -7.10
CA LYS A 48 -19.71 27.04 -6.09
C LYS A 48 -19.93 26.50 -4.69
N ASN A 49 -20.60 25.36 -4.56
CA ASN A 49 -20.84 24.66 -3.30
C ASN A 49 -19.72 23.66 -2.94
N ALA A 50 -18.48 23.90 -3.35
CA ALA A 50 -17.33 23.03 -3.08
C ALA A 50 -17.54 21.56 -3.50
N TYR A 51 -18.24 21.34 -4.62
CA TYR A 51 -18.61 19.99 -5.11
C TYR A 51 -19.47 19.18 -4.13
N ILE A 52 -20.30 19.85 -3.36
CA ILE A 52 -21.32 19.25 -2.48
C ILE A 52 -22.69 19.44 -3.13
N CYS A 53 -23.53 18.41 -3.11
CA CYS A 53 -24.88 18.49 -3.67
C CYS A 53 -25.73 19.53 -2.91
N PRO A 54 -26.30 20.55 -3.60
CA PRO A 54 -27.10 21.57 -2.91
C PRO A 54 -28.41 21.04 -2.34
N HIS A 55 -28.90 19.87 -2.82
CA HIS A 55 -30.15 19.27 -2.35
C HIS A 55 -30.00 18.36 -1.13
N CYS A 56 -28.94 17.53 -1.09
CA CYS A 56 -28.84 16.50 -0.05
C CYS A 56 -27.50 16.48 0.69
N GLY A 57 -26.58 17.41 0.41
CA GLY A 57 -25.28 17.45 1.06
C GLY A 57 -24.29 16.38 0.61
N ASN A 58 -24.64 15.50 -0.32
CA ASN A 58 -23.74 14.44 -0.79
C ASN A 58 -22.48 15.01 -1.45
N TYR A 59 -21.33 14.45 -1.12
CA TYR A 59 -20.02 14.84 -1.64
C TYR A 59 -19.77 14.22 -3.01
N PHE A 60 -19.64 15.04 -4.05
CA PHE A 60 -19.15 14.57 -5.34
C PHE A 60 -17.65 14.38 -5.32
N ARG A 61 -17.14 13.45 -6.13
CA ARG A 61 -15.69 13.30 -6.34
C ARG A 61 -15.14 14.56 -7.01
N VAL A 62 -13.97 15.01 -6.51
CA VAL A 62 -13.27 16.19 -7.01
C VAL A 62 -11.99 15.73 -7.72
N HIS A 63 -11.71 16.31 -8.87
CA HIS A 63 -10.49 16.06 -9.62
C HIS A 63 -9.26 16.65 -8.90
N ALA A 64 -8.09 16.02 -9.04
CA ALA A 64 -6.90 16.43 -8.33
C ALA A 64 -6.56 17.92 -8.50
N ARG A 65 -6.49 18.42 -9.74
CA ARG A 65 -6.17 19.84 -10.01
C ARG A 65 -7.16 20.81 -9.37
N ARG A 66 -8.47 20.44 -9.39
CA ARG A 66 -9.51 21.26 -8.73
C ARG A 66 -9.39 21.26 -7.22
N ARG A 67 -9.00 20.14 -6.64
CA ARG A 67 -8.76 20.07 -5.21
C ARG A 67 -7.55 20.92 -4.82
N ILE A 68 -6.50 20.87 -5.62
CA ILE A 68 -5.31 21.72 -5.42
C ILE A 68 -5.69 23.20 -5.49
N GLU A 69 -6.48 23.63 -6.48
CA GLU A 69 -6.98 25.01 -6.59
C GLU A 69 -7.83 25.46 -5.38
N MET A 70 -8.54 24.54 -4.73
CA MET A 70 -9.33 24.84 -3.52
C MET A 70 -8.49 24.97 -2.25
N LEU A 71 -7.31 24.39 -2.23
CA LEU A 71 -6.46 24.26 -1.04
C LEU A 71 -5.24 25.18 -1.07
N ALA A 72 -4.53 25.20 -2.18
CA ALA A 72 -3.33 26.02 -2.33
C ALA A 72 -3.66 27.51 -2.36
N ASP A 73 -2.72 28.31 -1.93
CA ASP A 73 -2.77 29.74 -2.15
C ASP A 73 -2.56 30.03 -3.64
N GLU A 74 -3.21 31.06 -4.16
CA GLU A 74 -3.24 31.35 -5.59
C GLU A 74 -1.83 31.49 -6.17
N GLY A 75 -1.57 30.77 -7.28
CA GLY A 75 -0.29 30.81 -8.00
C GLY A 75 0.89 30.11 -7.31
N THR A 76 0.70 29.48 -6.15
CA THR A 76 1.82 28.89 -5.38
C THR A 76 2.08 27.42 -5.68
N PHE A 77 1.21 26.75 -6.43
CA PHE A 77 1.40 25.31 -6.70
C PHE A 77 2.40 25.08 -7.84
N GLU A 78 3.49 24.43 -7.51
CA GLU A 78 4.52 23.94 -8.44
C GLU A 78 4.40 22.42 -8.57
N GLU A 79 3.92 21.94 -9.72
CA GLU A 79 3.72 20.51 -9.98
C GLU A 79 5.05 19.82 -10.26
N TRP A 80 5.31 18.69 -9.59
CA TRP A 80 6.49 17.86 -9.75
C TRP A 80 6.20 16.60 -10.56
N ASP A 81 7.23 16.02 -11.16
CA ASP A 81 7.18 14.74 -11.87
C ASP A 81 5.99 14.65 -12.85
N LYS A 82 5.82 15.69 -13.69
CA LYS A 82 4.71 15.80 -14.66
C LYS A 82 4.72 14.74 -15.75
N VAL A 83 5.88 14.15 -16.03
CA VAL A 83 6.03 13.15 -17.08
C VAL A 83 6.69 11.91 -16.47
N MET A 84 5.93 10.83 -16.42
CA MET A 84 6.40 9.52 -16.00
C MET A 84 6.27 8.52 -17.16
N PRO A 85 7.26 7.65 -17.39
CA PRO A 85 7.11 6.58 -18.37
C PRO A 85 5.97 5.65 -17.99
N ILE A 86 5.28 5.09 -18.98
CA ILE A 86 4.25 4.09 -18.69
C ILE A 86 4.94 2.82 -18.21
N SER A 87 4.59 2.38 -17.01
CA SER A 87 5.04 1.10 -16.46
C SER A 87 4.05 -0.02 -16.80
N ASN A 88 4.58 -1.16 -17.23
CA ASN A 88 3.82 -2.39 -17.47
C ASN A 88 4.68 -3.62 -17.10
N PRO A 89 5.01 -3.79 -15.81
CA PRO A 89 6.02 -4.76 -15.37
C PRO A 89 5.65 -6.21 -15.65
N LEU A 90 4.34 -6.51 -15.77
CA LEU A 90 3.86 -7.85 -16.10
C LEU A 90 3.57 -8.04 -17.59
N SER A 91 3.87 -7.05 -18.44
CA SER A 91 3.51 -7.06 -19.87
C SER A 91 2.01 -7.38 -20.08
N TYR A 92 1.14 -6.83 -19.20
CA TYR A 92 -0.30 -7.07 -19.24
C TYR A 92 -0.90 -6.51 -20.53
N LYS A 93 -1.52 -7.39 -21.32
CA LYS A 93 -2.03 -7.08 -22.65
C LYS A 93 -3.07 -5.95 -22.65
N GLY A 94 -2.89 -4.94 -23.49
CA GLY A 94 -3.81 -3.82 -23.66
C GLY A 94 -3.78 -2.80 -22.51
N TYR A 95 -2.86 -2.95 -21.55
CA TYR A 95 -2.76 -2.05 -20.41
C TYR A 95 -2.17 -0.70 -20.81
N GLU A 96 -1.11 -0.68 -21.60
CA GLU A 96 -0.46 0.55 -22.04
C GLU A 96 -1.39 1.43 -22.89
N GLU A 97 -2.16 0.83 -23.82
CA GLU A 97 -3.14 1.55 -24.63
C GLU A 97 -4.26 2.15 -23.76
N LYS A 98 -4.66 1.41 -22.71
CA LYS A 98 -5.64 1.90 -21.74
C LYS A 98 -5.10 3.08 -20.95
N VAL A 99 -3.84 3.02 -20.50
CA VAL A 99 -3.16 4.11 -19.79
C VAL A 99 -3.06 5.35 -20.70
N LYS A 100 -2.57 5.21 -21.94
CA LYS A 100 -2.48 6.31 -22.93
C LYS A 100 -3.83 7.01 -23.14
N LYS A 101 -4.91 6.23 -23.36
CA LYS A 101 -6.26 6.79 -23.50
C LYS A 101 -6.73 7.54 -22.26
N LEU A 102 -6.33 7.10 -21.07
CA LEU A 102 -6.66 7.79 -19.83
C LEU A 102 -5.84 9.07 -19.65
N GLN A 103 -4.56 9.07 -20.01
CA GLN A 103 -3.72 10.26 -20.04
C GLN A 103 -4.33 11.35 -20.93
N GLU A 104 -4.70 11.01 -22.16
CA GLU A 104 -5.38 11.93 -23.08
C GLU A 104 -6.72 12.45 -22.54
N LYS A 105 -7.57 11.55 -22.01
CA LYS A 105 -8.90 11.89 -21.50
C LYS A 105 -8.87 12.75 -20.25
N THR A 106 -7.90 12.54 -19.34
CA THR A 106 -7.88 13.17 -18.04
C THR A 106 -6.90 14.34 -17.95
N ASN A 107 -6.00 14.45 -18.91
CA ASN A 107 -4.84 15.36 -18.90
C ASN A 107 -3.98 15.17 -17.62
N LEU A 108 -3.80 13.90 -17.25
CA LEU A 108 -2.95 13.45 -16.14
C LEU A 108 -1.96 12.43 -16.69
N ASP A 109 -0.73 12.47 -16.24
CA ASP A 109 0.26 11.43 -16.51
C ASP A 109 0.00 10.16 -15.69
N GLU A 110 -0.48 10.33 -14.45
CA GLU A 110 -0.78 9.24 -13.54
C GLU A 110 -1.89 9.63 -12.53
N ALA A 111 -2.32 8.68 -11.71
CA ALA A 111 -3.44 8.79 -10.81
C ALA A 111 -3.20 9.71 -9.58
N ILE A 112 -2.06 10.34 -9.47
CA ILE A 112 -1.73 11.32 -8.43
C ILE A 112 -1.02 12.53 -9.02
N VAL A 113 -1.35 13.71 -8.52
CA VAL A 113 -0.63 14.97 -8.78
C VAL A 113 0.11 15.35 -7.52
N THR A 114 1.42 15.55 -7.62
CA THR A 114 2.31 15.92 -6.50
C THR A 114 3.03 17.22 -6.81
N GLY A 115 3.34 18.00 -5.77
CA GLY A 115 4.07 19.26 -5.93
C GLY A 115 4.23 20.02 -4.64
N LYS A 116 4.89 21.19 -4.72
CA LYS A 116 5.03 22.15 -3.64
C LYS A 116 3.96 23.21 -3.75
N ALA A 117 3.41 23.65 -2.61
CA ALA A 117 2.39 24.68 -2.54
C ALA A 117 2.56 25.51 -1.25
N LYS A 118 1.77 26.59 -1.16
CA LYS A 118 1.49 27.22 0.14
C LYS A 118 0.04 27.00 0.51
N ILE A 119 -0.23 26.77 1.79
CA ILE A 119 -1.56 26.69 2.37
C ILE A 119 -1.59 27.65 3.57
N GLY A 120 -2.35 28.75 3.44
CA GLY A 120 -2.36 29.79 4.46
C GLY A 120 -0.99 30.43 4.70
N GLY A 121 -0.20 30.62 3.65
CA GLY A 121 1.15 31.16 3.67
C GLY A 121 2.26 30.16 4.01
N ILE A 122 1.94 28.93 4.47
CA ILE A 122 2.92 27.93 4.91
C ILE A 122 3.26 27.00 3.74
N SER A 123 4.55 26.84 3.46
CA SER A 123 5.06 25.92 2.43
C SER A 123 4.80 24.47 2.83
N VAL A 124 4.29 23.66 1.89
CA VAL A 124 3.90 22.27 2.09
C VAL A 124 4.10 21.48 0.81
N VAL A 125 4.43 20.20 0.94
CA VAL A 125 4.34 19.26 -0.17
C VAL A 125 2.93 18.67 -0.21
N LEU A 126 2.25 18.85 -1.33
CA LEU A 126 0.85 18.47 -1.53
C LEU A 126 0.76 17.35 -2.57
N GLY A 127 0.11 16.24 -2.22
CA GLY A 127 -0.21 15.16 -3.15
C GLY A 127 -1.71 14.88 -3.18
N VAL A 128 -2.30 14.79 -4.35
CA VAL A 128 -3.76 14.58 -4.52
C VAL A 128 -4.03 13.48 -5.52
N CYS A 129 -4.66 12.40 -5.06
CA CYS A 129 -5.11 11.30 -5.91
C CYS A 129 -6.31 11.70 -6.78
N ASP A 130 -6.42 11.13 -7.99
CA ASP A 130 -7.50 11.37 -8.95
C ASP A 130 -8.16 10.07 -9.42
N SER A 131 -9.37 9.82 -8.95
CA SER A 131 -10.11 8.59 -9.26
C SER A 131 -10.55 8.43 -10.73
N ARG A 132 -10.38 9.45 -11.58
CA ARG A 132 -10.63 9.32 -13.02
C ARG A 132 -9.61 8.42 -13.69
N PHE A 133 -8.40 8.35 -13.13
CA PHE A 133 -7.32 7.51 -13.63
C PHE A 133 -7.30 6.17 -12.86
N LEU A 134 -7.84 5.11 -13.48
CA LEU A 134 -7.91 3.74 -12.91
C LEU A 134 -8.42 3.68 -11.45
N MET A 135 -9.41 4.51 -11.08
CA MET A 135 -9.91 4.63 -9.70
C MET A 135 -8.83 5.01 -8.69
N ALA A 136 -7.81 5.73 -9.12
CA ALA A 136 -6.61 6.07 -8.37
C ALA A 136 -5.92 4.87 -7.71
N SER A 137 -5.97 3.71 -8.35
CA SER A 137 -5.26 2.53 -7.88
C SER A 137 -3.75 2.77 -7.88
N MET A 138 -3.09 2.34 -6.80
CA MET A 138 -1.65 2.52 -6.61
C MET A 138 -0.88 1.51 -7.46
N GLY A 139 -0.24 1.98 -8.51
CA GLY A 139 0.76 1.28 -9.31
C GLY A 139 2.15 1.82 -9.04
N GLU A 140 3.15 1.31 -9.78
CA GLU A 140 4.55 1.67 -9.65
C GLU A 140 4.76 3.20 -9.69
N ASN A 141 4.22 3.86 -10.71
CA ASN A 141 4.35 5.31 -10.86
C ASN A 141 3.65 6.12 -9.76
N VAL A 142 2.52 5.65 -9.24
CA VAL A 142 1.86 6.32 -8.10
C VAL A 142 2.73 6.23 -6.85
N GLY A 143 3.24 5.04 -6.54
CA GLY A 143 4.14 4.84 -5.41
C GLY A 143 5.43 5.63 -5.55
N GLU A 144 6.01 5.66 -6.75
CA GLU A 144 7.21 6.43 -7.08
C GLU A 144 6.99 7.94 -6.88
N LYS A 145 5.89 8.51 -7.39
CA LYS A 145 5.57 9.93 -7.20
C LYS A 145 5.38 10.30 -5.73
N ILE A 146 4.74 9.43 -4.95
CA ILE A 146 4.59 9.63 -3.49
C ILE A 146 5.96 9.58 -2.82
N ALA A 147 6.77 8.57 -3.10
CA ALA A 147 8.09 8.42 -2.49
C ALA A 147 8.99 9.64 -2.79
N ARG A 148 9.07 10.06 -4.07
CA ARG A 148 9.83 11.26 -4.47
C ARG A 148 9.34 12.53 -3.77
N ALA A 149 8.01 12.71 -3.70
CA ALA A 149 7.43 13.89 -3.05
C ALA A 149 7.79 13.93 -1.56
N VAL A 150 7.70 12.79 -0.86
CA VAL A 150 8.05 12.66 0.56
C VAL A 150 9.56 12.83 0.78
N GLU A 151 10.41 12.24 -0.07
CA GLU A 151 11.87 12.40 0.00
C GLU A 151 12.29 13.87 -0.18
N ARG A 152 11.73 14.57 -1.18
CA ARG A 152 11.96 16.02 -1.36
C ARG A 152 11.45 16.84 -0.17
N ALA A 153 10.26 16.52 0.34
CA ALA A 153 9.73 17.16 1.54
C ALA A 153 10.69 16.99 2.73
N THR A 154 11.26 15.80 2.89
CA THR A 154 12.22 15.51 3.97
C THR A 154 13.51 16.33 3.81
N GLN A 155 14.04 16.41 2.58
CA GLN A 155 15.23 17.20 2.26
C GLN A 155 15.01 18.69 2.49
N GLU A 156 13.86 19.22 2.05
CA GLU A 156 13.49 20.63 2.21
C GLU A 156 12.89 20.95 3.58
N ARG A 157 12.77 19.96 4.47
CA ARG A 157 12.16 20.04 5.81
C ARG A 157 10.74 20.62 5.80
N LEU A 158 9.94 20.22 4.81
CA LEU A 158 8.55 20.65 4.63
C LEU A 158 7.57 19.61 5.16
N PRO A 159 6.40 20.02 5.68
CA PRO A 159 5.31 19.11 5.98
C PRO A 159 4.73 18.51 4.69
N VAL A 160 4.15 17.32 4.81
CA VAL A 160 3.48 16.60 3.72
C VAL A 160 1.98 16.55 3.98
N VAL A 161 1.16 16.82 2.96
CA VAL A 161 -0.29 16.63 2.98
C VAL A 161 -0.68 15.75 1.78
N LEU A 162 -1.24 14.56 2.02
CA LEU A 162 -1.70 13.66 0.96
C LEU A 162 -3.22 13.47 1.03
N PHE A 163 -3.91 13.75 -0.08
CA PHE A 163 -5.32 13.42 -0.26
C PHE A 163 -5.45 12.05 -0.90
N ALA A 164 -5.81 11.05 -0.11
CA ALA A 164 -6.04 9.69 -0.55
C ALA A 164 -7.44 9.52 -1.15
N CYS A 165 -7.49 8.88 -2.31
CA CYS A 165 -8.73 8.47 -2.99
C CYS A 165 -8.36 7.28 -3.87
N SER A 166 -8.70 6.05 -3.48
CA SER A 166 -8.22 4.89 -4.22
C SER A 166 -9.12 3.67 -4.10
N GLY A 167 -9.16 2.88 -5.17
CA GLY A 167 -9.70 1.52 -5.15
C GLY A 167 -8.72 0.44 -4.68
N GLY A 168 -7.53 0.81 -4.20
CA GLY A 168 -6.50 -0.13 -3.73
C GLY A 168 -5.28 -0.23 -4.64
N ALA A 169 -4.55 -1.34 -4.57
CA ALA A 169 -3.38 -1.58 -5.42
C ALA A 169 -3.79 -1.92 -6.88
N ARG A 170 -2.92 -1.58 -7.84
CA ARG A 170 -3.18 -1.73 -9.27
C ARG A 170 -2.92 -3.16 -9.73
N MET A 171 -3.97 -3.90 -9.96
CA MET A 171 -3.92 -5.34 -10.24
C MET A 171 -3.17 -5.69 -11.53
N GLN A 172 -3.21 -4.83 -12.55
CA GLN A 172 -2.50 -5.04 -13.82
C GLN A 172 -0.99 -5.03 -13.67
N GLU A 173 -0.47 -4.39 -12.64
CA GLU A 173 0.95 -4.34 -12.31
C GLU A 173 1.33 -5.37 -11.23
N GLY A 174 0.37 -6.17 -10.76
CA GLY A 174 0.57 -7.33 -9.90
C GLY A 174 1.40 -7.06 -8.66
N ILE A 175 2.41 -7.89 -8.44
CA ILE A 175 3.27 -7.82 -7.25
C ILE A 175 4.03 -6.50 -7.14
N VAL A 176 4.39 -5.85 -8.26
CA VAL A 176 5.10 -4.57 -8.24
C VAL A 176 4.24 -3.48 -7.61
N SER A 177 2.92 -3.48 -7.89
CA SER A 177 2.00 -2.54 -7.23
C SER A 177 1.86 -2.82 -5.73
N LEU A 178 1.99 -4.09 -5.30
CA LEU A 178 2.00 -4.45 -3.88
C LEU A 178 3.25 -3.89 -3.17
N MET A 179 4.40 -3.94 -3.82
CA MET A 179 5.66 -3.39 -3.27
C MET A 179 5.60 -1.87 -3.03
N GLN A 180 4.72 -1.14 -3.74
CA GLN A 180 4.55 0.30 -3.51
C GLN A 180 4.02 0.63 -2.11
N MET A 181 3.31 -0.30 -1.46
CA MET A 181 2.91 -0.14 -0.06
C MET A 181 4.14 -0.03 0.86
N ALA A 182 5.12 -0.90 0.71
CA ALA A 182 6.37 -0.86 1.49
C ALA A 182 7.22 0.37 1.12
N LYS A 183 7.34 0.71 -0.19
CA LYS A 183 8.08 1.89 -0.67
C LYS A 183 7.56 3.18 -0.03
N THR A 184 6.26 3.43 -0.11
CA THR A 184 5.65 4.65 0.41
C THR A 184 5.70 4.72 1.94
N SER A 185 5.47 3.60 2.63
CA SER A 185 5.57 3.51 4.09
C SER A 185 6.99 3.79 4.58
N ALA A 186 8.01 3.27 3.90
CA ALA A 186 9.41 3.50 4.25
C ALA A 186 9.84 4.96 4.03
N ALA A 187 9.36 5.63 2.97
CA ALA A 187 9.61 7.05 2.74
C ALA A 187 8.98 7.91 3.85
N LEU A 188 7.73 7.63 4.22
CA LEU A 188 7.04 8.33 5.31
C LEU A 188 7.70 8.07 6.67
N LYS A 189 8.23 6.87 6.90
CA LYS A 189 8.98 6.59 8.14
C LYS A 189 10.21 7.48 8.27
N ARG A 190 11.00 7.64 7.21
CA ARG A 190 12.16 8.55 7.21
C ARG A 190 11.76 10.01 7.40
N HIS A 191 10.64 10.41 6.83
CA HIS A 191 10.07 11.75 7.01
C HIS A 191 9.72 12.00 8.49
N SER A 192 9.01 11.07 9.10
CA SER A 192 8.66 11.12 10.53
C SER A 192 9.89 11.08 11.45
N ASP A 193 10.88 10.22 11.16
CA ASP A 193 12.13 10.15 11.93
C ASP A 193 12.93 11.47 11.87
N SER A 194 12.70 12.28 10.83
CA SER A 194 13.24 13.64 10.71
C SER A 194 12.45 14.69 11.49
N GLY A 195 11.41 14.30 12.24
CA GLY A 195 10.55 15.18 13.03
C GLY A 195 9.63 16.08 12.18
N LEU A 196 9.20 15.60 11.00
CA LEU A 196 8.40 16.35 10.04
C LEU A 196 6.96 15.84 9.99
N LEU A 197 6.01 16.78 9.87
CA LEU A 197 4.58 16.51 9.90
C LEU A 197 4.08 15.83 8.62
N TYR A 198 3.30 14.78 8.78
CA TYR A 198 2.49 14.18 7.72
C TYR A 198 0.99 14.22 8.06
N ILE A 199 0.20 14.90 7.24
CA ILE A 199 -1.26 14.91 7.33
C ILE A 199 -1.84 14.05 6.20
N SER A 200 -2.58 13.02 6.56
CA SER A 200 -3.36 12.21 5.62
C SER A 200 -4.81 12.66 5.58
N VAL A 201 -5.36 12.89 4.39
CA VAL A 201 -6.76 13.27 4.20
C VAL A 201 -7.48 12.20 3.38
N LEU A 202 -8.38 11.48 4.02
CA LEU A 202 -9.10 10.36 3.42
C LEU A 202 -10.36 10.83 2.71
N THR A 203 -10.50 10.47 1.44
CA THR A 203 -11.67 10.84 0.63
C THR A 203 -12.32 9.60 -0.02
N ASN A 204 -13.53 9.75 -0.54
CA ASN A 204 -14.35 8.64 -1.03
C ASN A 204 -13.97 8.16 -2.46
N PRO A 205 -13.59 6.86 -2.64
CA PRO A 205 -13.25 5.85 -1.63
C PRO A 205 -11.76 5.83 -1.30
N THR A 206 -11.37 5.35 -0.12
CA THR A 206 -9.99 5.00 0.21
C THR A 206 -9.97 3.56 0.72
N THR A 207 -9.48 2.61 -0.09
CA THR A 207 -9.59 1.18 0.22
C THR A 207 -8.32 0.40 -0.16
N GLY A 208 -8.24 -0.84 0.32
CA GLY A 208 -7.22 -1.82 -0.06
C GLY A 208 -5.80 -1.45 0.37
N GLY A 209 -4.84 -1.69 -0.51
CA GLY A 209 -3.43 -1.42 -0.25
C GLY A 209 -3.10 0.05 0.06
N VAL A 210 -3.94 0.99 -0.37
CA VAL A 210 -3.76 2.42 -0.04
C VAL A 210 -4.09 2.66 1.43
N THR A 211 -5.20 2.10 1.94
CA THR A 211 -5.53 2.15 3.37
C THR A 211 -4.46 1.44 4.20
N ALA A 212 -4.03 0.25 3.75
CA ALA A 212 -3.01 -0.54 4.43
C ALA A 212 -1.56 -0.05 4.17
N SER A 213 -1.39 1.22 3.81
CA SER A 213 -0.09 1.87 3.65
C SER A 213 -0.19 3.37 3.97
N PHE A 214 0.23 4.25 3.06
CA PHE A 214 0.38 5.68 3.34
C PHE A 214 -0.88 6.35 3.91
N ALA A 215 -2.10 5.90 3.56
CA ALA A 215 -3.32 6.58 3.99
C ALA A 215 -3.57 6.51 5.51
N MET A 216 -3.15 5.43 6.19
CA MET A 216 -3.32 5.25 7.65
C MET A 216 -2.04 5.54 8.44
N LEU A 217 -1.05 6.23 7.86
CA LEU A 217 0.23 6.54 8.50
C LEU A 217 0.41 8.02 8.85
N GLY A 218 -0.65 8.84 8.71
CA GLY A 218 -0.59 10.26 9.10
C GLY A 218 -0.29 10.45 10.59
N ASP A 219 0.48 11.48 10.93
CA ASP A 219 0.53 12.00 12.30
C ASP A 219 -0.83 12.58 12.67
N ILE A 220 -1.52 13.13 11.66
CA ILE A 220 -2.92 13.57 11.74
C ILE A 220 -3.67 12.97 10.54
N ILE A 221 -4.78 12.30 10.83
CA ILE A 221 -5.63 11.66 9.82
C ILE A 221 -6.99 12.33 9.81
N LEU A 222 -7.29 13.04 8.72
CA LEU A 222 -8.57 13.68 8.48
C LEU A 222 -9.40 12.86 7.48
N ALA A 223 -10.72 12.94 7.56
CA ALA A 223 -11.59 12.35 6.54
C ALA A 223 -12.69 13.32 6.11
N GLU A 224 -13.12 13.25 4.83
CA GLU A 224 -14.34 13.94 4.39
C GLU A 224 -15.58 13.20 4.90
N PRO A 225 -16.69 13.92 5.22
CA PRO A 225 -17.93 13.30 5.68
C PRO A 225 -18.46 12.20 4.75
N GLY A 226 -18.88 11.07 5.31
CA GLY A 226 -19.46 9.94 4.57
C GLY A 226 -18.49 9.26 3.59
N ALA A 227 -17.19 9.47 3.70
CA ALA A 227 -16.20 8.80 2.85
C ALA A 227 -16.14 7.31 3.17
N LEU A 228 -16.15 6.47 2.13
CA LEU A 228 -15.91 5.03 2.26
C LEU A 228 -14.41 4.79 2.48
N ILE A 229 -14.06 4.24 3.64
CA ILE A 229 -12.67 4.00 4.04
C ILE A 229 -12.60 2.61 4.68
N GLY A 230 -11.74 1.73 4.18
CA GLY A 230 -11.59 0.39 4.73
C GLY A 230 -10.47 -0.40 4.06
N PHE A 231 -10.07 -1.50 4.68
CA PHE A 231 -9.06 -2.40 4.08
C PHE A 231 -9.68 -3.23 2.96
N ALA A 232 -10.67 -4.05 3.25
CA ALA A 232 -11.39 -4.78 2.22
C ALA A 232 -12.59 -3.98 1.71
N GLY A 233 -12.83 -4.00 0.40
CA GLY A 233 -14.03 -3.34 -0.16
C GLY A 233 -15.32 -4.01 0.34
N PRO A 234 -16.43 -3.25 0.52
CA PRO A 234 -17.69 -3.79 1.04
C PRO A 234 -18.17 -5.06 0.36
N ARG A 235 -18.04 -5.13 -0.97
CA ARG A 235 -18.43 -6.33 -1.75
C ARG A 235 -17.59 -7.55 -1.40
N VAL A 236 -16.30 -7.37 -1.13
CA VAL A 236 -15.40 -8.49 -0.76
C VAL A 236 -15.81 -9.02 0.60
N ILE A 237 -16.08 -8.14 1.56
CA ILE A 237 -16.52 -8.53 2.90
C ILE A 237 -17.86 -9.27 2.81
N GLU A 238 -18.87 -8.68 2.16
CA GLU A 238 -20.20 -9.31 2.00
C GLU A 238 -20.14 -10.69 1.35
N GLN A 239 -19.25 -10.88 0.37
CA GLN A 239 -19.03 -12.18 -0.27
C GLN A 239 -18.34 -13.18 0.66
N THR A 240 -17.43 -12.71 1.54
CA THR A 240 -16.70 -13.53 2.48
C THR A 240 -17.59 -13.98 3.64
N ILE A 241 -18.28 -13.04 4.29
CA ILE A 241 -19.16 -13.35 5.43
C ILE A 241 -20.55 -13.80 5.01
N ARG A 242 -20.92 -13.69 3.72
CA ARG A 242 -22.23 -14.01 3.14
C ARG A 242 -23.41 -13.28 3.79
N GLN A 243 -23.15 -12.08 4.30
CA GLN A 243 -24.13 -11.22 4.94
C GLN A 243 -24.01 -9.80 4.42
N LYS A 244 -25.09 -9.03 4.50
CA LYS A 244 -25.09 -7.59 4.17
C LYS A 244 -24.42 -6.82 5.31
N LEU A 245 -23.61 -5.84 4.95
CA LEU A 245 -22.94 -4.98 5.91
C LEU A 245 -23.94 -4.03 6.59
N PRO A 246 -23.71 -3.68 7.87
CA PRO A 246 -24.48 -2.67 8.57
C PRO A 246 -24.46 -1.33 7.84
N LYS A 247 -25.54 -0.55 7.97
CA LYS A 247 -25.59 0.80 7.42
C LYS A 247 -24.55 1.70 8.09
N GLY A 248 -23.75 2.42 7.30
CA GLY A 248 -22.69 3.29 7.79
C GLY A 248 -21.36 2.58 8.04
N PHE A 249 -21.30 1.27 7.90
CA PHE A 249 -20.06 0.51 8.02
C PHE A 249 -19.00 1.02 7.04
N GLN A 250 -17.74 1.14 7.49
CA GLN A 250 -16.63 1.72 6.74
C GLN A 250 -16.84 3.19 6.31
N SER A 251 -17.78 3.93 6.89
CA SER A 251 -17.85 5.37 6.69
C SER A 251 -16.80 6.11 7.52
N SER A 252 -16.51 7.37 7.19
CA SER A 252 -15.64 8.22 8.02
C SER A 252 -16.16 8.35 9.46
N GLU A 253 -17.48 8.37 9.65
CA GLU A 253 -18.12 8.40 10.97
C GLU A 253 -17.82 7.12 11.75
N PHE A 254 -17.91 5.96 11.09
CA PHE A 254 -17.53 4.67 11.66
C PHE A 254 -16.04 4.66 12.08
N LEU A 255 -15.13 5.16 11.25
CA LEU A 255 -13.71 5.20 11.58
C LEU A 255 -13.42 6.16 12.74
N LEU A 256 -14.15 7.27 12.84
CA LEU A 256 -14.01 8.20 13.96
C LEU A 256 -14.48 7.55 15.27
N GLU A 257 -15.61 6.84 15.24
CA GLU A 257 -16.15 6.12 16.40
C GLU A 257 -15.19 5.01 16.89
N HIS A 258 -14.49 4.35 15.94
CA HIS A 258 -13.51 3.30 16.25
C HIS A 258 -12.08 3.83 16.49
N GLY A 259 -11.85 5.15 16.45
CA GLY A 259 -10.57 5.77 16.79
C GLY A 259 -9.48 5.65 15.73
N PHE A 260 -9.84 5.46 14.46
CA PHE A 260 -8.86 5.32 13.36
C PHE A 260 -8.59 6.61 12.59
N ILE A 261 -9.36 7.66 12.85
CA ILE A 261 -9.12 9.01 12.33
C ILE A 261 -9.29 10.04 13.45
N ASP A 262 -8.61 11.18 13.30
CA ASP A 262 -8.62 12.24 14.31
C ASP A 262 -9.84 13.15 14.20
N GLN A 263 -10.26 13.45 12.96
CA GLN A 263 -11.35 14.38 12.72
C GLN A 263 -12.03 14.16 11.36
N ILE A 264 -13.35 14.38 11.32
CA ILE A 264 -14.10 14.56 10.08
C ILE A 264 -14.08 16.06 9.75
N ALA A 265 -13.47 16.40 8.62
CA ALA A 265 -13.31 17.77 8.17
C ALA A 265 -14.17 18.05 6.93
N GLU A 266 -15.10 19.00 7.04
CA GLU A 266 -15.91 19.43 5.91
C GLU A 266 -15.05 20.06 4.81
N ARG A 267 -15.33 19.72 3.56
CA ARG A 267 -14.57 20.21 2.40
C ARG A 267 -14.51 21.73 2.31
N LYS A 268 -15.55 22.43 2.72
CA LYS A 268 -15.60 23.90 2.71
C LYS A 268 -14.57 24.51 3.66
N ASN A 269 -14.32 23.84 4.78
CA ASN A 269 -13.44 24.30 5.84
C ASN A 269 -12.04 23.69 5.76
N MET A 270 -11.81 22.76 4.82
CA MET A 270 -10.59 21.95 4.74
C MET A 270 -9.32 22.81 4.63
N LYS A 271 -9.33 23.85 3.78
CA LYS A 271 -8.17 24.76 3.64
C LYS A 271 -7.83 25.44 4.97
N GLU A 272 -8.83 25.93 5.67
CA GLU A 272 -8.65 26.61 6.97
C GLU A 272 -8.16 25.63 8.04
N THR A 273 -8.75 24.43 8.09
CA THR A 273 -8.33 23.35 9.01
C THR A 273 -6.86 23.00 8.79
N LEU A 274 -6.46 22.76 7.54
CA LEU A 274 -5.07 22.46 7.20
C LEU A 274 -4.13 23.62 7.54
N ALA A 275 -4.50 24.85 7.22
CA ALA A 275 -3.68 26.03 7.55
C ALA A 275 -3.44 26.17 9.07
N ARG A 276 -4.47 25.93 9.89
CA ARG A 276 -4.34 25.94 11.36
C ARG A 276 -3.42 24.83 11.86
N LEU A 277 -3.59 23.59 11.36
CA LEU A 277 -2.75 22.44 11.74
C LEU A 277 -1.30 22.67 11.34
N LEU A 278 -1.05 23.13 10.13
CA LEU A 278 0.30 23.45 9.65
C LEU A 278 0.96 24.54 10.52
N LYS A 279 0.21 25.61 10.85
CA LYS A 279 0.72 26.70 11.70
C LYS A 279 1.13 26.23 13.09
N MET A 280 0.43 25.25 13.66
CA MET A 280 0.73 24.72 15.00
C MET A 280 1.99 23.83 15.02
N HIS A 281 2.38 23.26 13.88
CA HIS A 281 3.48 22.30 13.78
C HIS A 281 4.73 22.87 13.11
N CYS A 282 4.61 23.90 12.28
CA CYS A 282 5.77 24.56 11.69
C CYS A 282 6.36 25.55 12.68
N LYS A 283 7.64 25.44 12.99
CA LYS A 283 8.39 26.47 13.72
C LYS A 283 8.38 27.77 12.92
N ASN A 284 8.38 28.92 13.60
CA ASN A 284 8.29 30.25 13.00
C ASN A 284 9.43 30.67 12.04
N ASP A 285 10.38 29.79 11.75
CA ASP A 285 11.49 30.03 10.80
C ASP A 285 11.04 30.20 9.34
N CYS A 286 9.74 30.01 9.04
CA CYS A 286 9.18 30.26 7.70
C CYS A 286 8.63 31.71 7.52
N ALA A 287 8.66 32.57 8.54
CA ALA A 287 8.15 33.93 8.46
C ALA A 287 9.26 35.03 8.28
N GLU A 288 10.54 34.66 8.42
CA GLU A 288 11.65 35.63 8.41
C GLU A 288 12.66 35.44 7.26
N SER A 289 12.22 35.08 6.07
CA SER A 289 13.10 35.10 4.88
C SER A 289 12.83 36.26 3.93
N LEU A 290 12.35 37.41 4.46
CA LEU A 290 12.21 38.62 3.66
C LEU A 290 13.08 39.81 4.14
N GLU A 291 13.90 39.64 5.17
CA GLU A 291 14.91 40.63 5.55
C GLU A 291 16.22 39.91 5.87
N GLY A 292 17.16 39.85 4.94
CA GLY A 292 18.49 39.34 5.24
C GLY A 292 19.27 38.78 4.03
N GLN A 293 19.18 39.40 2.88
CA GLN A 293 20.23 39.31 1.87
C GLN A 293 21.24 40.43 2.13
N GLU A 294 22.20 40.17 3.00
CA GLU A 294 23.53 40.79 3.01
C GLU A 294 24.32 40.15 4.17
N ASN A 295 25.38 39.44 3.81
CA ASN A 295 26.42 38.86 4.65
C ASN A 295 26.39 37.34 4.85
N ALA A 296 26.79 36.62 3.84
CA ALA A 296 27.55 35.34 3.99
C ALA A 296 28.35 35.02 2.72
N GLU A 297 29.27 35.87 2.36
CA GLU A 297 30.46 35.44 1.62
C GLU A 297 31.56 35.08 2.60
N LYS A 298 32.21 33.95 2.33
CA LYS A 298 33.43 33.44 2.94
C LYS A 298 33.28 32.45 4.08
N ILE A 299 33.10 31.19 3.76
CA ILE A 299 33.97 30.12 4.33
C ILE A 299 34.29 29.14 3.20
N SER A 300 35.57 29.06 2.96
CA SER A 300 36.35 28.38 1.95
C SER A 300 36.07 26.89 1.75
N GLU A 301 36.15 26.53 0.46
CA GLU A 301 36.48 25.21 -0.09
C GLU A 301 37.60 24.49 0.69
N LYS A 302 37.36 23.26 1.02
CA LYS A 302 38.40 22.23 1.07
C LYS A 302 37.91 21.00 0.32
N LYS A 303 38.40 20.90 -0.91
CA LYS A 303 38.51 19.66 -1.66
C LYS A 303 39.38 18.69 -0.88
N SER A 304 38.97 17.44 -0.77
CA SER A 304 39.88 16.32 -0.71
C SER A 304 39.34 15.21 -1.59
N ASP A 305 39.98 15.10 -2.75
CA ASP A 305 39.98 13.91 -3.60
C ASP A 305 40.54 12.73 -2.80
N SER A 306 39.85 11.60 -2.85
CA SER A 306 40.51 10.31 -2.97
C SER A 306 39.50 9.29 -3.50
N ALA A 307 39.63 9.03 -4.79
CA ALA A 307 39.15 7.81 -5.40
C ALA A 307 39.94 6.64 -4.81
N ASP A 308 39.24 5.61 -4.38
CA ASP A 308 39.77 4.26 -4.46
C ASP A 308 38.63 3.32 -4.78
N GLY A 309 38.65 2.87 -6.03
CA GLY A 309 37.83 1.80 -6.53
C GLY A 309 38.32 0.47 -5.96
N MET A 310 37.44 -0.22 -5.27
CA MET A 310 37.56 -1.65 -5.07
C MET A 310 36.30 -2.32 -5.60
N SER A 311 36.41 -2.71 -6.86
CA SER A 311 35.61 -3.73 -7.51
C SER A 311 35.82 -5.04 -6.73
N VAL A 312 34.83 -5.41 -5.92
CA VAL A 312 34.73 -6.79 -5.44
C VAL A 312 33.79 -7.53 -6.36
N ASN A 313 34.38 -8.09 -7.42
CA ASN A 313 33.81 -9.18 -8.18
C ASN A 313 33.77 -10.42 -7.28
N ASN A 314 32.66 -10.70 -6.65
CA ASN A 314 32.37 -12.04 -6.14
C ASN A 314 31.51 -12.79 -7.13
N LYS A 315 32.18 -13.38 -8.12
CA LYS A 315 31.68 -14.56 -8.83
C LYS A 315 31.79 -15.74 -7.87
N LEU A 316 30.71 -16.08 -7.21
CA LEU A 316 30.44 -17.44 -6.78
C LEU A 316 29.30 -17.97 -7.67
N ASN A 317 29.66 -18.29 -8.91
CA ASN A 317 28.90 -19.20 -9.73
C ASN A 317 29.15 -20.60 -9.19
N VAL A 318 28.29 -21.07 -8.34
CA VAL A 318 28.14 -22.51 -8.14
C VAL A 318 27.08 -22.95 -9.13
N ASP A 319 27.53 -23.45 -10.28
CA ASP A 319 26.73 -24.19 -11.24
C ASP A 319 26.27 -25.49 -10.57
N PHE A 320 25.09 -25.48 -9.99
CA PHE A 320 24.38 -26.71 -9.73
C PHE A 320 23.69 -27.12 -11.02
N THR A 321 24.23 -28.15 -11.67
CA THR A 321 23.54 -28.90 -12.72
C THR A 321 22.19 -29.37 -12.19
N THR A 322 21.18 -28.55 -12.41
CA THR A 322 19.78 -28.88 -12.19
C THR A 322 19.44 -30.05 -13.14
N LYS A 323 19.12 -31.19 -12.58
CA LYS A 323 18.35 -32.21 -13.32
C LYS A 323 17.14 -31.51 -13.91
N ILE A 324 16.98 -31.61 -15.24
CA ILE A 324 15.83 -31.03 -15.96
C ILE A 324 14.59 -31.79 -15.47
N THR A 325 13.99 -31.36 -14.38
CA THR A 325 12.61 -31.66 -14.03
C THR A 325 11.73 -30.85 -14.97
N ALA A 326 10.71 -31.46 -15.54
CA ALA A 326 9.76 -30.75 -16.41
C ALA A 326 9.29 -29.44 -15.73
N LYS A 327 9.38 -28.33 -16.44
CA LYS A 327 9.03 -27.00 -15.87
C LYS A 327 7.56 -27.02 -15.48
N LYS A 328 7.27 -26.91 -14.17
CA LYS A 328 5.91 -26.83 -13.65
C LYS A 328 5.22 -25.55 -14.14
N SER A 329 3.92 -25.61 -14.42
CA SER A 329 3.08 -24.43 -14.68
C SER A 329 2.87 -23.60 -13.41
N ALA A 330 2.51 -22.32 -13.54
CA ALA A 330 2.20 -21.49 -12.38
C ALA A 330 1.03 -22.07 -11.55
N TRP A 331 0.05 -22.71 -12.21
CA TRP A 331 -1.06 -23.34 -11.51
C TRP A 331 -0.64 -24.59 -10.72
N GLU A 332 0.35 -25.34 -11.16
CA GLU A 332 0.92 -26.45 -10.39
C GLU A 332 1.59 -25.94 -9.12
N HIS A 333 2.33 -24.82 -9.17
CA HIS A 333 2.86 -24.16 -7.98
C HIS A 333 1.76 -23.70 -7.02
N VAL A 334 0.67 -23.10 -7.54
CA VAL A 334 -0.51 -22.75 -6.73
C VAL A 334 -1.09 -23.97 -6.02
N SER A 335 -1.22 -25.09 -6.74
CA SER A 335 -1.77 -26.32 -6.19
C SER A 335 -0.89 -26.93 -5.12
N LEU A 336 0.44 -26.88 -5.31
CA LEU A 336 1.43 -27.37 -4.34
C LEU A 336 1.49 -26.47 -3.09
N ALA A 337 1.46 -25.15 -3.24
CA ALA A 337 1.42 -24.20 -2.13
C ALA A 337 0.18 -24.40 -1.24
N ARG A 338 -0.93 -24.86 -1.83
CA ARG A 338 -2.21 -25.11 -1.14
C ARG A 338 -2.41 -26.57 -0.73
N SER A 339 -1.44 -27.43 -0.98
CA SER A 339 -1.55 -28.87 -0.65
C SER A 339 -1.76 -29.05 0.86
N LYS A 340 -2.65 -29.97 1.23
CA LYS A 340 -2.89 -30.35 2.63
C LYS A 340 -1.67 -31.02 3.28
N GLU A 341 -0.82 -31.64 2.47
CA GLU A 341 0.38 -32.31 2.92
C GLU A 341 1.55 -31.34 3.13
N ARG A 342 1.44 -30.10 2.58
CA ARG A 342 2.49 -29.10 2.73
C ARG A 342 2.62 -28.69 4.19
N PRO A 343 3.86 -28.62 4.72
CA PRO A 343 4.10 -28.19 6.10
C PRO A 343 3.65 -26.73 6.34
N THR A 344 3.08 -26.48 7.51
CA THR A 344 2.65 -25.14 7.96
C THR A 344 3.73 -24.46 8.79
N GLY A 345 3.54 -23.21 9.17
CA GLY A 345 4.51 -22.44 9.96
C GLY A 345 4.97 -23.19 11.22
N LYS A 346 4.06 -23.85 11.91
CA LYS A 346 4.32 -24.64 13.11
C LYS A 346 5.24 -25.84 12.85
N ASP A 347 5.10 -26.48 11.69
CA ASP A 347 5.88 -27.66 11.33
C ASP A 347 7.37 -27.32 11.09
N TYR A 348 7.69 -26.08 10.69
CA TYR A 348 9.08 -25.62 10.48
C TYR A 348 9.84 -25.38 11.79
N LEU A 349 9.15 -25.02 12.87
CA LEU A 349 9.79 -24.60 14.12
C LEU A 349 10.75 -25.64 14.70
N PRO A 350 10.39 -26.93 14.88
CA PRO A 350 11.26 -27.94 15.48
C PRO A 350 12.45 -28.34 14.59
N TRP A 351 12.39 -28.05 13.28
CA TRP A 351 13.49 -28.33 12.36
C TRP A 351 14.53 -27.22 12.31
N LEU A 352 14.05 -25.96 12.37
CA LEU A 352 14.93 -24.79 12.24
C LEU A 352 15.51 -24.35 13.57
N PHE A 353 14.81 -24.58 14.68
CA PHE A 353 15.18 -24.01 15.97
C PHE A 353 15.38 -25.08 17.03
N ASP A 354 16.44 -24.92 17.83
CA ASP A 354 16.79 -25.89 18.88
C ASP A 354 15.84 -25.77 20.08
N TYR A 355 15.27 -24.59 20.33
CA TYR A 355 14.32 -24.30 21.40
C TYR A 355 13.45 -23.11 21.03
N PHE A 356 12.13 -23.18 21.33
CA PHE A 356 11.18 -22.12 21.03
C PHE A 356 10.26 -21.84 22.24
N ILE A 357 10.15 -20.57 22.62
CA ILE A 357 9.21 -20.08 23.63
C ILE A 357 8.18 -19.20 22.93
N GLU A 358 6.95 -19.65 22.88
CA GLU A 358 5.86 -18.86 22.33
C GLU A 358 5.45 -17.71 23.27
N LEU A 359 5.18 -16.54 22.67
CA LEU A 359 4.72 -15.33 23.36
C LEU A 359 3.40 -14.87 22.76
N HIS A 360 2.37 -14.83 23.55
CA HIS A 360 0.99 -14.56 23.13
C HIS A 360 0.59 -13.10 23.23
N GLY A 361 -0.41 -12.72 22.42
CA GLY A 361 -1.21 -11.52 22.52
C GLY A 361 -0.54 -10.23 22.05
N ASP A 362 -1.38 -9.29 21.63
CA ASP A 362 -0.97 -7.94 21.23
C ASP A 362 -0.84 -6.96 22.40
N ARG A 363 -1.33 -7.33 23.60
CA ARG A 363 -1.44 -6.52 24.82
C ARG A 363 -2.45 -5.37 24.72
N LEU A 364 -3.34 -5.39 23.72
CA LEU A 364 -4.37 -4.39 23.49
C LEU A 364 -5.77 -5.03 23.45
N PHE A 365 -5.97 -5.98 22.53
CA PHE A 365 -7.25 -6.63 22.31
C PHE A 365 -7.23 -8.12 22.63
N GLY A 366 -6.27 -8.88 22.08
CA GLY A 366 -6.27 -10.32 22.24
C GLY A 366 -5.06 -11.02 21.63
N ASP A 367 -5.15 -12.33 21.51
CA ASP A 367 -4.22 -13.15 20.75
C ASP A 367 -4.85 -13.59 19.44
N ASP A 368 -4.01 -13.88 18.44
CA ASP A 368 -4.43 -14.40 17.14
C ASP A 368 -3.74 -15.74 16.89
N PRO A 369 -4.51 -16.84 16.84
CA PRO A 369 -3.96 -18.17 16.57
C PRO A 369 -3.44 -18.35 15.15
N ALA A 370 -3.83 -17.47 14.19
CA ALA A 370 -3.30 -17.47 12.83
C ALA A 370 -1.84 -16.95 12.75
N LEU A 371 -1.27 -16.50 13.89
CA LEU A 371 0.11 -16.05 13.97
C LEU A 371 0.79 -16.55 15.24
N ILE A 372 1.77 -17.41 15.08
CA ILE A 372 2.67 -17.88 16.13
C ILE A 372 3.84 -16.91 16.22
N GLY A 373 4.27 -16.55 17.43
CA GLY A 373 5.42 -15.69 17.60
C GLY A 373 6.14 -15.89 18.92
N GLY A 374 7.45 -15.75 18.95
CA GLY A 374 8.22 -15.97 20.17
C GLY A 374 9.71 -15.81 20.02
N ILE A 375 10.43 -16.38 20.95
CA ILE A 375 11.90 -16.36 21.02
C ILE A 375 12.40 -17.79 20.84
N ALA A 376 13.41 -17.95 20.00
CA ALA A 376 14.01 -19.24 19.71
C ALA A 376 15.53 -19.19 19.81
N TYR A 377 16.18 -20.35 19.85
CA TYR A 377 17.61 -20.49 19.59
C TYR A 377 17.85 -21.08 18.20
N LEU A 378 18.76 -20.48 17.46
CA LEU A 378 19.30 -21.00 16.21
C LEU A 378 20.83 -21.04 16.32
N ALA A 379 21.42 -22.23 16.25
CA ALA A 379 22.87 -22.41 16.42
C ALA A 379 23.41 -21.71 17.66
N GLY A 380 22.73 -21.81 18.79
CA GLY A 380 23.12 -21.20 20.08
C GLY A 380 22.90 -19.68 20.16
N LYS A 381 22.37 -19.01 19.12
CA LYS A 381 22.08 -17.57 19.11
C LYS A 381 20.58 -17.32 19.30
N PRO A 382 20.16 -16.35 20.15
CA PRO A 382 18.74 -16.04 20.31
C PRO A 382 18.21 -15.24 19.10
N VAL A 383 17.07 -15.67 18.57
CA VAL A 383 16.35 -15.03 17.47
C VAL A 383 14.88 -14.83 17.85
N THR A 384 14.21 -13.88 17.22
CA THR A 384 12.75 -13.73 17.29
C THR A 384 12.14 -14.37 16.07
N VAL A 385 11.16 -15.25 16.27
CA VAL A 385 10.46 -15.96 15.21
C VAL A 385 9.00 -15.54 15.16
N ILE A 386 8.50 -15.28 13.96
CA ILE A 386 7.10 -14.95 13.67
C ILE A 386 6.66 -15.82 12.51
N ALA A 387 5.64 -16.63 12.70
CA ALA A 387 5.16 -17.57 11.70
C ALA A 387 3.65 -17.43 11.51
N GLN A 388 3.20 -17.28 10.28
CA GLN A 388 1.77 -17.44 9.96
C GLN A 388 1.41 -18.92 9.99
N GLU A 389 0.24 -19.23 10.53
CA GLU A 389 -0.20 -20.60 10.78
C GLU A 389 -1.60 -20.83 10.21
N LYS A 390 -1.71 -21.83 9.34
CA LYS A 390 -2.99 -22.24 8.72
C LYS A 390 -3.71 -23.32 9.51
N GLY A 391 -2.97 -24.12 10.27
CA GLY A 391 -3.42 -25.36 10.87
C GLY A 391 -3.41 -26.56 9.91
N ASN A 392 -3.57 -27.75 10.49
CA ASN A 392 -3.57 -29.02 9.79
C ASN A 392 -4.95 -29.68 9.88
N GLY A 393 -5.67 -29.72 8.76
CA GLY A 393 -7.01 -30.29 8.68
C GLY A 393 -8.11 -29.31 9.10
N THR A 394 -9.35 -29.67 8.85
CA THR A 394 -10.50 -28.73 8.91
C THR A 394 -10.66 -28.06 10.27
N LYS A 395 -10.49 -28.79 11.38
CA LYS A 395 -10.69 -28.25 12.72
C LYS A 395 -9.64 -27.18 13.08
N GLU A 396 -8.37 -27.48 12.80
CA GLU A 396 -7.27 -26.55 13.05
C GLU A 396 -7.33 -25.36 12.07
N ASN A 397 -7.62 -25.59 10.80
CA ASN A 397 -7.77 -24.51 9.83
C ASN A 397 -8.82 -23.48 10.27
N ILE A 398 -9.95 -23.93 10.83
CA ILE A 398 -10.97 -23.03 11.40
C ILE A 398 -10.41 -22.31 12.62
N ALA A 399 -9.74 -23.00 13.53
CA ALA A 399 -9.16 -22.39 14.73
C ALA A 399 -8.09 -21.33 14.42
N HIS A 400 -7.31 -21.54 13.37
CA HIS A 400 -6.29 -20.62 12.88
C HIS A 400 -6.80 -19.68 11.76
N ASN A 401 -8.11 -19.53 11.63
CA ASN A 401 -8.73 -18.67 10.61
C ASN A 401 -8.14 -18.87 9.20
N PHE A 402 -7.80 -20.12 8.83
CA PHE A 402 -7.18 -20.50 7.57
C PHE A 402 -5.86 -19.75 7.26
N GLY A 403 -5.14 -19.30 8.27
CA GLY A 403 -3.93 -18.49 8.15
C GLY A 403 -4.20 -17.02 7.82
N MET A 404 -5.44 -16.58 7.87
CA MET A 404 -5.82 -15.18 7.67
C MET A 404 -5.65 -14.41 8.97
N VAL A 405 -4.56 -13.70 9.10
CA VAL A 405 -4.18 -12.95 10.31
C VAL A 405 -5.11 -11.77 10.55
N SER A 406 -5.59 -11.63 11.77
CA SER A 406 -6.41 -10.53 12.28
C SER A 406 -5.55 -9.33 12.71
N PRO A 407 -6.13 -8.14 12.99
CA PRO A 407 -5.36 -6.96 13.42
C PRO A 407 -4.46 -7.21 14.63
N GLU A 408 -4.95 -7.94 15.62
CA GLU A 408 -4.20 -8.32 16.83
C GLU A 408 -2.99 -9.21 16.54
N GLY A 409 -3.05 -10.07 15.51
CA GLY A 409 -1.89 -10.83 15.06
C GLY A 409 -0.78 -9.94 14.49
N TYR A 410 -1.12 -8.97 13.65
CA TYR A 410 -0.13 -8.00 13.15
C TYR A 410 0.43 -7.11 14.27
N ARG A 411 -0.38 -6.68 15.23
CA ARG A 411 0.10 -5.94 16.40
C ARG A 411 0.99 -6.82 17.30
N LYS A 412 0.66 -8.11 17.48
CA LYS A 412 1.54 -9.08 18.16
C LYS A 412 2.88 -9.19 17.46
N SER A 413 2.90 -9.33 16.12
CA SER A 413 4.14 -9.39 15.36
C SER A 413 4.99 -8.14 15.55
N LEU A 414 4.39 -6.95 15.47
CA LEU A 414 5.09 -5.68 15.70
C LEU A 414 5.66 -5.58 17.11
N ARG A 415 4.89 -5.96 18.12
CA ARG A 415 5.36 -5.99 19.52
C ARG A 415 6.61 -6.87 19.67
N LEU A 416 6.62 -8.04 19.03
CA LEU A 416 7.76 -8.95 19.06
C LEU A 416 8.96 -8.41 18.28
N MET A 417 8.73 -7.75 17.14
CA MET A 417 9.78 -7.07 16.37
C MET A 417 10.44 -5.93 17.19
N LYS A 418 9.63 -5.10 17.87
CA LYS A 418 10.16 -4.05 18.75
C LYS A 418 10.92 -4.60 19.96
N GLN A 419 10.48 -5.73 20.50
CA GLN A 419 11.21 -6.43 21.53
C GLN A 419 12.54 -7.01 20.99
N ALA A 420 12.53 -7.53 19.76
CA ALA A 420 13.73 -8.01 19.10
C ALA A 420 14.76 -6.87 18.91
N GLU A 421 14.31 -5.71 18.43
CA GLU A 421 15.14 -4.51 18.30
C GLU A 421 15.78 -4.10 19.62
N LYS A 422 14.99 -4.02 20.70
CA LYS A 422 15.47 -3.66 22.05
C LYS A 422 16.59 -4.58 22.56
N PHE A 423 16.53 -5.86 22.23
CA PHE A 423 17.48 -6.87 22.69
C PHE A 423 18.45 -7.35 21.61
N HIS A 424 18.52 -6.63 20.48
CA HIS A 424 19.42 -6.89 19.36
C HIS A 424 19.31 -8.31 18.78
N ARG A 425 18.11 -8.89 18.79
CA ARG A 425 17.84 -10.20 18.19
C ARG A 425 17.40 -10.06 16.74
N PRO A 426 17.96 -10.83 15.81
CA PRO A 426 17.40 -10.94 14.45
C PRO A 426 15.96 -11.44 14.48
N VAL A 427 15.21 -11.07 13.45
CA VAL A 427 13.81 -11.50 13.24
C VAL A 427 13.74 -12.43 12.03
N ILE A 428 13.11 -13.57 12.20
CA ILE A 428 12.82 -14.53 11.13
C ILE A 428 11.31 -14.64 10.99
N CYS A 429 10.78 -14.30 9.80
CA CYS A 429 9.36 -14.39 9.48
C CYS A 429 9.10 -15.56 8.53
N LEU A 430 8.23 -16.49 8.92
CA LEU A 430 7.70 -17.54 8.05
C LEU A 430 6.31 -17.12 7.56
N VAL A 431 6.17 -16.94 6.25
CA VAL A 431 4.96 -16.36 5.63
C VAL A 431 4.15 -17.44 4.95
N ASP A 432 2.93 -17.65 5.42
CA ASP A 432 1.97 -18.57 4.81
C ASP A 432 0.53 -18.15 5.08
N THR A 433 0.00 -17.31 4.21
CA THR A 433 -1.37 -16.78 4.31
C THR A 433 -2.01 -16.60 2.94
N PRO A 434 -3.29 -16.91 2.76
CA PRO A 434 -4.03 -16.54 1.55
C PRO A 434 -4.32 -15.03 1.48
N GLY A 435 -4.13 -14.30 2.58
CA GLY A 435 -4.35 -12.87 2.74
C GLY A 435 -4.69 -12.51 4.19
N ALA A 436 -4.75 -11.21 4.50
CA ALA A 436 -5.21 -10.75 5.79
C ALA A 436 -6.72 -11.02 5.98
N PHE A 437 -7.16 -11.24 7.21
CA PHE A 437 -8.58 -11.46 7.47
C PHE A 437 -9.42 -10.25 7.02
N CYS A 438 -10.46 -10.52 6.23
CA CYS A 438 -11.33 -9.50 5.65
C CYS A 438 -12.77 -9.69 6.16
N GLY A 439 -12.95 -9.62 7.48
CA GLY A 439 -14.24 -9.68 8.14
C GLY A 439 -14.67 -8.34 8.73
N LEU A 440 -15.91 -8.26 9.18
CA LEU A 440 -16.47 -7.09 9.86
C LEU A 440 -15.63 -6.72 11.07
N GLU A 441 -15.36 -7.69 11.92
CA GLU A 441 -14.55 -7.53 13.13
C GLU A 441 -13.10 -7.08 12.86
N ALA A 442 -12.52 -7.47 11.72
CA ALA A 442 -11.18 -7.01 11.34
C ALA A 442 -11.17 -5.53 10.99
N GLU A 443 -12.20 -5.05 10.28
CA GLU A 443 -12.34 -3.62 9.98
C GLU A 443 -12.61 -2.81 11.27
N GLU A 444 -13.46 -3.30 12.16
CA GLU A 444 -13.74 -2.69 13.47
C GLU A 444 -12.49 -2.56 14.34
N ARG A 445 -11.54 -3.47 14.19
CA ARG A 445 -10.27 -3.47 14.93
C ARG A 445 -9.08 -2.93 14.14
N GLY A 446 -9.30 -2.36 12.94
CA GLY A 446 -8.30 -1.62 12.18
C GLY A 446 -7.30 -2.46 11.41
N GLN A 447 -7.78 -3.41 10.61
CA GLN A 447 -6.93 -4.27 9.78
C GLN A 447 -5.94 -3.49 8.89
N GLY A 448 -6.43 -2.44 8.23
CA GLY A 448 -5.59 -1.62 7.36
C GLY A 448 -4.50 -0.88 8.13
N GLU A 449 -4.82 -0.33 9.29
CA GLU A 449 -3.85 0.34 10.18
C GLU A 449 -2.78 -0.62 10.68
N ALA A 450 -3.18 -1.80 11.15
CA ALA A 450 -2.23 -2.79 11.69
C ALA A 450 -1.19 -3.24 10.65
N ILE A 451 -1.62 -3.45 9.39
CA ILE A 451 -0.73 -3.78 8.28
C ILE A 451 0.17 -2.58 7.94
N ALA A 452 -0.40 -1.39 7.80
CA ALA A 452 0.34 -0.18 7.49
C ALA A 452 1.43 0.11 8.53
N ARG A 453 1.09 -0.04 9.81
CA ARG A 453 2.01 0.15 10.93
C ARG A 453 3.15 -0.86 10.91
N ASN A 454 2.88 -2.13 10.59
CA ASN A 454 3.93 -3.13 10.43
C ASN A 454 4.93 -2.73 9.34
N LEU A 455 4.46 -2.33 8.16
CA LEU A 455 5.34 -1.89 7.06
C LEU A 455 6.20 -0.69 7.45
N TYR A 456 5.58 0.27 8.10
CA TYR A 456 6.23 1.50 8.55
C TYR A 456 7.34 1.21 9.58
N GLU A 457 7.03 0.50 10.64
CA GLU A 457 7.97 0.20 11.71
C GLU A 457 9.05 -0.81 11.29
N LEU A 458 8.70 -1.82 10.48
CA LEU A 458 9.65 -2.81 9.97
C LEU A 458 10.71 -2.14 9.10
N SER A 459 10.36 -1.09 8.34
CA SER A 459 11.31 -0.35 7.50
C SER A 459 12.46 0.29 8.28
N SER A 460 12.28 0.56 9.58
CA SER A 460 13.26 1.21 10.46
C SER A 460 13.82 0.33 11.59
N LEU A 461 13.49 -0.96 11.62
CA LEU A 461 14.03 -1.90 12.62
C LEU A 461 15.56 -2.03 12.50
N LYS A 462 16.28 -1.77 13.59
CA LYS A 462 17.75 -1.77 13.66
C LYS A 462 18.37 -3.15 13.85
N VAL A 463 17.62 -4.19 13.55
CA VAL A 463 18.08 -5.59 13.59
C VAL A 463 17.80 -6.27 12.24
N PRO A 464 18.57 -7.31 11.89
CA PRO A 464 18.33 -8.07 10.66
C PRO A 464 16.93 -8.71 10.64
N VAL A 465 16.25 -8.62 9.51
CA VAL A 465 14.93 -9.24 9.27
C VAL A 465 14.99 -10.09 8.02
N LEU A 466 14.77 -11.39 8.17
CA LEU A 466 14.62 -12.35 7.09
C LEU A 466 13.17 -12.80 6.98
N SER A 467 12.59 -12.73 5.80
CA SER A 467 11.24 -13.23 5.54
C SER A 467 11.29 -14.38 4.54
N ILE A 468 10.59 -15.48 4.83
CA ILE A 468 10.59 -16.70 4.01
C ILE A 468 9.14 -17.06 3.70
N VAL A 469 8.76 -17.02 2.42
CA VAL A 469 7.44 -17.47 1.98
C VAL A 469 7.47 -19.00 1.84
N ILE A 470 6.76 -19.69 2.72
CA ILE A 470 6.79 -21.16 2.82
C ILE A 470 5.60 -21.85 2.13
N GLY A 471 4.53 -21.10 1.85
CA GLY A 471 3.33 -21.59 1.18
C GLY A 471 2.69 -20.50 0.33
N GLU A 472 1.58 -19.93 0.77
CA GLU A 472 0.94 -18.80 0.09
C GLU A 472 1.41 -17.46 0.69
N GLY A 473 1.86 -16.53 -0.16
CA GLY A 473 2.12 -15.15 0.17
C GLY A 473 0.99 -14.26 -0.36
N GLY A 474 -0.11 -14.13 0.39
CA GLY A 474 -1.29 -13.40 -0.05
C GLY A 474 -1.27 -11.92 0.32
N SER A 475 -1.15 -11.03 -0.70
CA SER A 475 -1.45 -9.60 -0.62
C SER A 475 -0.73 -8.86 0.54
N GLY A 476 -1.36 -7.79 1.05
CA GLY A 476 -0.87 -7.01 2.19
C GLY A 476 -0.69 -7.82 3.48
N GLY A 477 -1.44 -8.93 3.62
CA GLY A 477 -1.31 -9.83 4.75
C GLY A 477 0.04 -10.54 4.83
N ALA A 478 0.57 -10.94 3.67
CA ALA A 478 1.93 -11.47 3.57
C ALA A 478 2.97 -10.35 3.65
N LEU A 479 2.75 -9.24 2.94
CA LEU A 479 3.70 -8.13 2.87
C LEU A 479 4.00 -7.53 4.25
N ALA A 480 3.01 -7.48 5.16
CA ALA A 480 3.18 -6.98 6.52
C ALA A 480 4.31 -7.69 7.31
N LEU A 481 4.70 -8.90 6.89
CA LEU A 481 5.84 -9.67 7.41
C LEU A 481 6.95 -9.86 6.37
N ALA A 482 6.68 -9.67 5.08
CA ALA A 482 7.61 -9.89 3.97
C ALA A 482 8.28 -8.59 3.49
N ALA A 483 8.52 -7.64 4.40
CA ALA A 483 9.22 -6.38 4.11
C ALA A 483 10.60 -6.30 4.80
N GLY A 484 11.29 -7.44 4.93
CA GLY A 484 12.60 -7.58 5.56
C GLY A 484 13.79 -7.15 4.69
N ASP A 485 14.99 -7.39 5.21
CA ASP A 485 16.26 -7.15 4.50
C ASP A 485 16.45 -8.07 3.30
N GLN A 486 15.96 -9.30 3.45
CA GLN A 486 15.80 -10.27 2.36
C GLN A 486 14.43 -10.94 2.46
N VAL A 487 13.92 -11.34 1.30
CA VAL A 487 12.73 -12.18 1.15
C VAL A 487 13.13 -13.41 0.35
N TRP A 488 12.96 -14.57 0.93
CA TRP A 488 13.19 -15.86 0.27
C TRP A 488 11.86 -16.56 0.01
N MET A 489 11.86 -17.47 -0.94
CA MET A 489 10.69 -18.29 -1.22
C MET A 489 11.07 -19.77 -1.36
N MET A 490 10.26 -20.66 -0.80
CA MET A 490 10.33 -22.07 -1.15
C MET A 490 9.97 -22.24 -2.63
N GLU A 491 10.59 -23.15 -3.35
CA GLU A 491 10.40 -23.33 -4.82
C GLU A 491 8.92 -23.47 -5.22
N ASN A 492 8.14 -24.22 -4.43
CA ASN A 492 6.72 -24.45 -4.71
C ASN A 492 5.80 -23.56 -3.85
N SER A 493 6.29 -22.41 -3.36
CA SER A 493 5.45 -21.36 -2.78
C SER A 493 5.03 -20.35 -3.84
N ILE A 494 4.03 -19.53 -3.51
CA ILE A 494 3.55 -18.45 -4.37
C ILE A 494 3.47 -17.12 -3.58
N TYR A 495 3.70 -15.99 -4.28
CA TYR A 495 3.52 -14.68 -3.67
C TYR A 495 2.86 -13.73 -4.66
N SER A 496 1.74 -13.15 -4.28
CA SER A 496 0.91 -12.36 -5.19
C SER A 496 0.04 -11.31 -4.49
N ILE A 497 -0.44 -10.34 -5.27
CA ILE A 497 -1.32 -9.26 -4.80
C ILE A 497 -2.71 -9.77 -4.38
N LEU A 498 -3.18 -10.87 -4.97
CA LEU A 498 -4.47 -11.54 -4.68
C LEU A 498 -4.44 -12.94 -5.26
N SER A 499 -5.46 -13.76 -4.97
CA SER A 499 -5.55 -15.11 -5.55
C SER A 499 -5.80 -15.07 -7.06
N PRO A 500 -5.37 -16.10 -7.82
CA PRO A 500 -5.67 -16.20 -9.25
C PRO A 500 -7.16 -16.17 -9.59
N GLU A 501 -7.99 -16.78 -8.73
CA GLU A 501 -9.45 -16.74 -8.84
C GLU A 501 -9.99 -15.31 -8.68
N GLY A 502 -9.46 -14.56 -7.71
CA GLY A 502 -9.80 -13.16 -7.48
C GLY A 502 -9.39 -12.27 -8.64
N PHE A 503 -8.18 -12.49 -9.17
CA PHE A 503 -7.67 -11.78 -10.34
C PHE A 503 -8.57 -11.99 -11.57
N ALA A 504 -8.87 -13.24 -11.90
CA ALA A 504 -9.73 -13.60 -13.03
C ALA A 504 -11.17 -13.04 -12.86
N SER A 505 -11.73 -13.16 -11.66
CA SER A 505 -13.06 -12.62 -11.34
C SER A 505 -13.15 -11.10 -11.51
N ILE A 506 -12.14 -10.36 -11.03
CA ILE A 506 -12.18 -8.90 -11.04
C ILE A 506 -11.85 -8.34 -12.43
N LEU A 507 -10.79 -8.82 -13.09
CA LEU A 507 -10.34 -8.27 -14.37
C LEU A 507 -11.06 -8.86 -15.56
N TRP A 508 -11.36 -10.15 -15.55
CA TRP A 508 -11.96 -10.86 -16.68
C TRP A 508 -13.43 -11.21 -16.49
N LYS A 509 -13.99 -10.97 -15.27
CA LYS A 509 -15.37 -11.34 -14.89
C LYS A 509 -15.67 -12.83 -14.98
N ASP A 510 -14.62 -13.65 -14.88
CA ASP A 510 -14.71 -15.11 -15.02
C ASP A 510 -13.68 -15.79 -14.11
N SER A 511 -14.11 -16.24 -12.93
CA SER A 511 -13.25 -16.94 -11.96
C SER A 511 -12.77 -18.33 -12.43
N THR A 512 -13.41 -18.91 -13.45
CA THR A 512 -13.01 -20.25 -13.98
C THR A 512 -11.67 -20.18 -14.72
N ARG A 513 -11.22 -18.99 -15.13
CA ARG A 513 -9.93 -18.73 -15.78
C ARG A 513 -8.76 -18.57 -14.81
N ALA A 514 -8.88 -19.08 -13.57
CA ALA A 514 -7.83 -18.96 -12.56
C ALA A 514 -6.47 -19.52 -12.99
N LYS A 515 -6.46 -20.61 -13.75
CA LYS A 515 -5.21 -21.20 -14.28
C LYS A 515 -4.47 -20.26 -15.22
N GLU A 516 -5.19 -19.62 -16.14
CA GLU A 516 -4.65 -18.61 -17.04
C GLU A 516 -4.19 -17.36 -16.27
N ALA A 517 -4.95 -16.97 -15.24
CA ALA A 517 -4.59 -15.86 -14.38
C ALA A 517 -3.26 -16.11 -13.65
N ALA A 518 -3.02 -17.30 -13.13
CA ALA A 518 -1.79 -17.67 -12.46
C ALA A 518 -0.55 -17.45 -13.35
N GLU A 519 -0.62 -17.79 -14.63
CA GLU A 519 0.48 -17.58 -15.59
C GLU A 519 0.74 -16.07 -15.85
N VAL A 520 -0.33 -15.27 -15.94
CA VAL A 520 -0.23 -13.83 -16.20
C VAL A 520 0.29 -13.07 -14.98
N MET A 521 -0.03 -13.53 -13.78
CA MET A 521 0.29 -12.84 -12.51
C MET A 521 1.76 -12.90 -12.12
N LYS A 522 2.56 -13.79 -12.71
CA LYS A 522 3.97 -13.94 -12.37
C LYS A 522 4.19 -14.12 -10.87
N LEU A 523 3.59 -15.15 -10.29
CA LEU A 523 3.50 -15.37 -8.85
C LEU A 523 4.42 -16.47 -8.29
N THR A 524 5.17 -17.16 -9.15
CA THR A 524 6.08 -18.25 -8.74
C THR A 524 7.40 -17.70 -8.19
N ALA A 525 8.10 -18.50 -7.40
CA ALA A 525 9.40 -18.12 -6.85
C ALA A 525 10.41 -17.74 -7.96
N ALA A 526 10.40 -18.45 -9.09
CA ALA A 526 11.25 -18.15 -10.24
C ALA A 526 10.90 -16.78 -10.86
N ASP A 527 9.60 -16.52 -11.14
CA ASP A 527 9.15 -15.25 -11.68
C ASP A 527 9.54 -14.06 -10.76
N LEU A 528 9.38 -14.23 -9.45
CA LEU A 528 9.65 -13.15 -8.49
C LEU A 528 11.15 -12.91 -8.26
N LYS A 529 11.96 -13.94 -8.45
CA LYS A 529 13.43 -13.80 -8.50
C LYS A 529 13.85 -13.00 -9.74
N ASP A 530 13.29 -13.31 -10.89
CA ASP A 530 13.57 -12.60 -12.15
C ASP A 530 13.12 -11.13 -12.09
N LEU A 531 12.02 -10.84 -11.39
CA LEU A 531 11.54 -9.49 -11.14
C LEU A 531 12.32 -8.74 -10.02
N GLY A 532 13.26 -9.39 -9.35
CA GLY A 532 14.03 -8.79 -8.25
C GLY A 532 13.21 -8.55 -6.97
N ILE A 533 12.04 -9.19 -6.84
CA ILE A 533 11.19 -9.07 -5.65
C ILE A 533 11.73 -9.89 -4.48
N ILE A 534 12.38 -11.02 -4.78
CA ILE A 534 12.99 -11.91 -3.78
C ILE A 534 14.48 -12.12 -4.06
N GLU A 535 15.24 -12.42 -3.01
CA GLU A 535 16.68 -12.63 -3.10
C GLU A 535 17.04 -14.08 -3.35
N GLN A 536 16.29 -15.05 -2.81
CA GLN A 536 16.62 -16.46 -2.96
C GLN A 536 15.39 -17.34 -3.18
N VAL A 537 15.58 -18.40 -3.94
CA VAL A 537 14.66 -19.54 -4.06
C VAL A 537 15.30 -20.71 -3.31
N ILE A 538 14.54 -21.31 -2.40
CA ILE A 538 14.95 -22.51 -1.66
C ILE A 538 14.44 -23.73 -2.43
N PRO A 539 15.33 -24.56 -2.98
CA PRO A 539 14.94 -25.67 -3.83
C PRO A 539 14.17 -26.75 -3.06
N GLU A 540 13.26 -27.40 -3.73
CA GLU A 540 12.52 -28.57 -3.24
C GLU A 540 12.76 -29.74 -4.21
N ASN A 541 13.57 -30.71 -3.81
CA ASN A 541 13.89 -31.90 -4.65
C ASN A 541 12.63 -32.65 -5.08
N GLN A 542 11.58 -32.59 -4.26
CA GLN A 542 10.23 -33.07 -4.50
C GLN A 542 9.24 -32.18 -3.76
N PRO A 543 7.93 -32.21 -4.08
CA PRO A 543 6.95 -31.42 -3.32
C PRO A 543 7.10 -31.69 -1.82
N LEU A 544 7.27 -30.61 -1.05
CA LEU A 544 7.54 -30.69 0.39
C LEU A 544 6.30 -31.18 1.13
N THR A 545 6.48 -32.23 1.94
CA THR A 545 5.48 -32.79 2.84
C THR A 545 6.08 -32.90 4.24
N ARG A 546 5.25 -33.13 5.27
CA ARG A 546 5.72 -33.31 6.64
C ARG A 546 6.66 -34.50 6.82
N GLU A 547 6.59 -35.50 5.91
CA GLU A 547 7.39 -36.73 5.96
C GLU A 547 8.78 -36.55 5.34
N ASN A 548 8.96 -35.56 4.42
CA ASN A 548 10.20 -35.40 3.65
C ASN A 548 10.94 -34.06 3.93
N MET A 549 10.71 -33.43 5.09
CA MET A 549 11.28 -32.12 5.41
C MET A 549 12.80 -32.12 5.63
N ALA A 550 13.38 -33.23 6.09
CA ALA A 550 14.72 -33.27 6.68
C ALA A 550 15.79 -32.54 5.86
N ASP A 551 16.04 -32.98 4.62
CA ASP A 551 17.11 -32.42 3.78
C ASP A 551 16.88 -30.94 3.44
N THR A 552 15.62 -30.57 3.14
CA THR A 552 15.28 -29.18 2.82
C THR A 552 15.43 -28.27 4.03
N MET A 553 15.09 -28.75 5.22
CA MET A 553 15.21 -27.96 6.45
C MET A 553 16.66 -27.81 6.90
N GLU A 554 17.50 -28.82 6.69
CA GLU A 554 18.94 -28.70 6.94
C GLU A 554 19.57 -27.64 6.03
N GLU A 555 19.26 -27.68 4.73
CA GLU A 555 19.73 -26.67 3.79
C GLU A 555 19.22 -25.26 4.16
N LEU A 556 17.93 -25.14 4.49
CA LEU A 556 17.34 -23.86 4.88
C LEU A 556 17.97 -23.32 6.16
N LYS A 557 18.19 -24.16 7.18
CA LYS A 557 18.87 -23.78 8.44
C LYS A 557 20.26 -23.22 8.17
N ASN A 558 21.09 -23.92 7.37
CA ASN A 558 22.43 -23.47 7.00
C ASN A 558 22.42 -22.10 6.32
N ARG A 559 21.50 -21.88 5.36
CA ARG A 559 21.37 -20.58 4.67
C ARG A 559 20.92 -19.46 5.61
N ILE A 560 20.04 -19.76 6.57
CA ILE A 560 19.63 -18.76 7.59
C ILE A 560 20.83 -18.40 8.48
N GLU A 561 21.66 -19.35 8.86
CA GLU A 561 22.88 -19.12 9.64
C GLU A 561 23.85 -18.21 8.87
N GLU A 562 24.12 -18.46 7.59
CA GLU A 562 24.94 -17.60 6.72
C GLU A 562 24.38 -16.17 6.61
N PHE A 563 23.04 -16.05 6.46
CA PHE A 563 22.40 -14.74 6.48
C PHE A 563 22.65 -14.00 7.79
N LEU A 564 22.45 -14.67 8.94
CA LEU A 564 22.66 -14.08 10.25
C LEU A 564 24.11 -13.66 10.47
N GLU A 565 25.06 -14.48 10.08
CA GLU A 565 26.49 -14.16 10.19
C GLU A 565 26.85 -12.91 9.39
N THR A 566 26.28 -12.76 8.19
CA THR A 566 26.53 -11.61 7.32
C THR A 566 25.86 -10.34 7.84
N TYR A 567 24.57 -10.43 8.21
CA TYR A 567 23.75 -9.25 8.49
C TYR A 567 23.87 -8.73 9.91
N GLN A 568 24.21 -9.58 10.89
CA GLN A 568 24.48 -9.16 12.28
C GLN A 568 25.74 -8.29 12.42
N LEU A 569 26.68 -8.40 11.47
CA LEU A 569 27.91 -7.60 11.45
C LEU A 569 27.71 -6.21 10.83
N LEU A 570 26.55 -5.96 10.21
CA LEU A 570 26.28 -4.66 9.60
C LEU A 570 25.98 -3.62 10.68
N ASP A 571 26.57 -2.44 10.48
CA ASP A 571 26.18 -1.26 11.25
C ASP A 571 24.69 -0.96 11.04
N PRO A 572 23.92 -0.58 12.07
CA PRO A 572 22.48 -0.32 11.97
C PRO A 572 22.10 0.68 10.88
N GLU A 573 22.89 1.74 10.65
CA GLU A 573 22.58 2.72 9.60
C GLU A 573 22.78 2.11 8.20
N LYS A 574 23.82 1.29 8.02
CA LYS A 574 24.04 0.57 6.76
C LYS A 574 22.94 -0.44 6.51
N LEU A 575 22.49 -1.15 7.53
CA LEU A 575 21.37 -2.10 7.45
C LEU A 575 20.09 -1.37 6.99
N LEU A 576 19.72 -0.29 7.67
CA LEU A 576 18.54 0.51 7.34
C LEU A 576 18.61 1.11 5.93
N ASN A 577 19.77 1.62 5.52
CA ASN A 577 19.97 2.15 4.18
C ASN A 577 19.87 1.07 3.10
N LYS A 578 20.36 -0.15 3.36
CA LYS A 578 20.25 -1.29 2.45
C LYS A 578 18.79 -1.71 2.30
N ARG A 579 18.04 -1.86 3.42
CA ARG A 579 16.62 -2.18 3.42
C ARG A 579 15.79 -1.12 2.70
N TYR A 580 16.04 0.15 2.96
CA TYR A 580 15.37 1.25 2.26
C TYR A 580 15.59 1.19 0.74
N LYS A 581 16.85 1.08 0.29
CA LYS A 581 17.20 1.00 -1.13
C LYS A 581 16.53 -0.19 -1.81
N ARG A 582 16.39 -1.32 -1.12
CA ARG A 582 15.72 -2.50 -1.64
C ARG A 582 14.29 -2.18 -2.10
N PHE A 583 13.47 -1.61 -1.23
CA PHE A 583 12.08 -1.26 -1.58
C PHE A 583 12.00 0.00 -2.45
N ARG A 584 12.94 0.92 -2.31
CA ARG A 584 12.98 2.15 -3.11
C ARG A 584 13.20 1.87 -4.61
N ASN A 585 13.88 0.81 -4.95
CA ASN A 585 14.21 0.41 -6.32
C ASN A 585 13.12 -0.46 -6.99
N LEU A 586 12.13 -0.89 -6.23
CA LEU A 586 10.95 -1.61 -6.74
C LEU A 586 9.83 -0.59 -7.07
#